data_105a3bd76205a4523cf23aa09b160add
#
_entry.id   105a3bd76205a4523cf23aa09b160add
#
_cell.length_a   1.000
_cell.length_b   1.000
_cell.length_c   1.000
_cell.angle_alpha   90.00
_cell.angle_beta   90.00
_cell.angle_gamma   90.00
#
_symmetry.space_group_name_H-M   'P 1'
#
loop_
_entity.id
_entity.type
_entity.pdbx_description
1 polymer ?
#
loop_
_entity_poly.entity_id
_entity_poly.type
_entity_poly.pdbx_seq_one_letter_code
_entity_poly.pdbx_strand_id
1 'polypeptide(L)'
;AGERLIGFSAELGGKNPLLVLASANPETAARGAVDACFSNTGQLCISVERIYVDRAVAEVFLEQFVALTKRLRIGHGWGDDVGSLISAEHRSRVDAFVHDAVDKGATVLTGGEALPQLGDTFYAPTILVDVPEDSDLYREEVFGPVVFVEVVDGPEVGVEKMNDTDYGLNASIWGAEDEARVVAGHVHAGTVNINEGYAAAWASMDAPMGGWKQSGVG
;
A
#
# COMPACT_ATOMS: atom_id res chain seq x y z
N ALA A 1 -27.76 -9.38 -10.43
CA ALA A 1 -27.31 -10.78 -10.26
C ALA A 1 -28.25 -11.50 -9.29
N GLY A 2 -28.42 -11.03 -8.06
CA GLY A 2 -29.20 -11.71 -7.02
C GLY A 2 -30.63 -12.05 -7.39
N GLU A 3 -31.38 -11.16 -8.03
CA GLU A 3 -32.75 -11.41 -8.47
C GLU A 3 -32.86 -12.50 -9.55
N ARG A 4 -31.80 -12.69 -10.32
CA ARG A 4 -31.75 -13.66 -11.43
C ARG A 4 -30.95 -14.92 -11.10
N LEU A 5 -30.36 -14.98 -9.89
CA LEU A 5 -29.51 -16.11 -9.43
C LEU A 5 -28.38 -16.46 -10.42
N ILE A 6 -27.80 -15.45 -11.07
CA ILE A 6 -26.65 -15.60 -11.95
C ILE A 6 -25.35 -15.33 -11.19
N GLY A 7 -24.28 -16.05 -11.53
CA GLY A 7 -22.95 -15.78 -11.02
C GLY A 7 -22.46 -14.40 -11.40
N PHE A 8 -21.63 -13.80 -10.55
CA PHE A 8 -20.95 -12.55 -10.82
C PHE A 8 -19.56 -12.55 -10.16
N SER A 9 -18.66 -11.77 -10.72
CA SER A 9 -17.38 -11.42 -10.14
C SER A 9 -17.34 -9.90 -9.98
N ALA A 10 -16.81 -9.44 -8.87
CA ALA A 10 -16.72 -8.02 -8.55
C ALA A 10 -15.39 -7.73 -7.85
N GLU A 11 -14.52 -6.99 -8.54
CA GLU A 11 -13.23 -6.49 -8.05
C GLU A 11 -13.37 -4.99 -7.79
N LEU A 12 -13.49 -4.59 -6.51
CA LEU A 12 -13.99 -3.27 -6.11
C LEU A 12 -12.96 -2.43 -5.33
N GLY A 13 -11.67 -2.70 -5.55
CA GLY A 13 -10.58 -1.95 -4.96
C GLY A 13 -10.07 -2.49 -3.63
N GLY A 14 -9.14 -1.76 -3.02
CA GLY A 14 -8.47 -2.16 -1.80
C GLY A 14 -7.84 -0.97 -1.06
N LYS A 15 -7.55 -1.20 0.22
CA LYS A 15 -6.71 -0.33 1.07
C LYS A 15 -5.67 -1.21 1.74
N ASN A 16 -4.77 -1.76 0.91
CA ASN A 16 -3.97 -2.92 1.26
C ASN A 16 -2.87 -2.59 2.28
N PRO A 17 -2.80 -3.36 3.38
CA PRO A 17 -1.78 -3.19 4.40
C PRO A 17 -0.53 -4.04 4.13
N LEU A 18 0.62 -3.55 4.63
CA LEU A 18 1.86 -4.30 4.80
C LEU A 18 2.29 -4.21 6.26
N LEU A 19 2.58 -5.35 6.89
CA LEU A 19 3.10 -5.42 8.26
C LEU A 19 4.55 -5.90 8.26
N VAL A 20 5.43 -5.13 8.89
CA VAL A 20 6.83 -5.49 9.13
C VAL A 20 6.97 -5.91 10.59
N LEU A 21 7.20 -7.19 10.82
CA LEU A 21 7.40 -7.76 12.16
C LEU A 21 8.78 -7.45 12.72
N ALA A 22 8.95 -7.55 14.03
CA ALA A 22 10.25 -7.40 14.69
C ALA A 22 11.32 -8.39 14.18
N SER A 23 10.89 -9.56 13.71
CA SER A 23 11.78 -10.58 13.13
C SER A 23 12.19 -10.33 11.69
N ALA A 24 11.64 -9.30 11.03
CA ALA A 24 11.97 -8.97 9.65
C ALA A 24 13.40 -8.40 9.53
N ASN A 25 14.01 -8.63 8.36
CA ASN A 25 15.13 -7.80 7.94
C ASN A 25 14.56 -6.47 7.39
N PRO A 26 14.76 -5.34 8.09
CA PRO A 26 14.11 -4.08 7.73
C PRO A 26 14.56 -3.50 6.38
N GLU A 27 15.81 -3.74 5.97
CA GLU A 27 16.33 -3.27 4.68
C GLU A 27 15.70 -4.05 3.51
N THR A 28 15.48 -5.37 3.69
CA THR A 28 14.82 -6.20 2.69
C THR A 28 13.33 -5.86 2.60
N ALA A 29 12.68 -5.68 3.73
CA ALA A 29 11.29 -5.25 3.80
C ALA A 29 11.09 -3.87 3.15
N ALA A 30 12.00 -2.91 3.39
CA ALA A 30 11.93 -1.59 2.76
C ALA A 30 12.05 -1.66 1.22
N ARG A 31 12.91 -2.53 0.67
CA ARG A 31 12.99 -2.75 -0.78
C ARG A 31 11.68 -3.31 -1.34
N GLY A 32 11.15 -4.35 -0.70
CA GLY A 32 9.87 -4.92 -1.12
C GLY A 32 8.70 -3.95 -0.98
N ALA A 33 8.72 -3.09 0.04
CA ALA A 33 7.72 -2.04 0.21
C ALA A 33 7.74 -1.00 -0.92
N VAL A 34 8.94 -0.60 -1.43
CA VAL A 34 9.05 0.30 -2.58
C VAL A 34 8.34 -0.30 -3.79
N ASP A 35 8.62 -1.55 -4.11
CA ASP A 35 7.99 -2.24 -5.23
C ASP A 35 6.47 -2.37 -5.03
N ALA A 36 6.04 -2.74 -3.81
CA ALA A 36 4.63 -2.94 -3.49
C ALA A 36 3.80 -1.65 -3.50
N CYS A 37 4.41 -0.50 -3.19
CA CYS A 37 3.71 0.79 -3.12
C CYS A 37 3.75 1.56 -4.45
N PHE A 38 4.85 1.49 -5.20
CA PHE A 38 5.11 2.44 -6.28
C PHE A 38 5.14 1.81 -7.68
N SER A 39 5.14 0.49 -7.83
CA SER A 39 4.98 -0.15 -9.14
C SER A 39 3.69 0.30 -9.81
N ASN A 40 3.77 0.53 -11.12
CA ASN A 40 2.67 1.12 -11.90
C ASN A 40 2.11 2.42 -11.30
N THR A 41 2.98 3.19 -10.62
CA THR A 41 2.60 4.46 -9.97
C THR A 41 1.51 4.28 -8.90
N GLY A 42 1.47 3.11 -8.22
CA GLY A 42 0.45 2.77 -7.23
C GLY A 42 -0.96 2.54 -7.80
N GLN A 43 -1.10 2.47 -9.12
CA GLN A 43 -2.39 2.31 -9.79
C GLN A 43 -2.73 0.82 -10.03
N LEU A 44 -2.70 0.03 -8.95
CA LEU A 44 -3.10 -1.36 -8.92
C LEU A 44 -4.02 -1.59 -7.71
N CYS A 45 -5.11 -2.32 -7.89
CA CYS A 45 -6.03 -2.65 -6.79
C CYS A 45 -5.35 -3.41 -5.63
N ILE A 46 -4.19 -4.03 -5.88
CA ILE A 46 -3.38 -4.75 -4.90
C ILE A 46 -2.16 -3.97 -4.40
N SER A 47 -1.93 -2.72 -4.86
CA SER A 47 -0.86 -1.86 -4.33
C SER A 47 -1.00 -1.66 -2.83
N VAL A 48 0.14 -1.61 -2.14
CA VAL A 48 0.15 -1.32 -0.70
C VAL A 48 0.02 0.19 -0.49
N GLU A 49 -0.93 0.59 0.33
CA GLU A 49 -1.19 2.00 0.67
C GLU A 49 -1.02 2.30 2.17
N ARG A 50 -0.88 1.25 3.01
CA ARG A 50 -0.71 1.35 4.47
C ARG A 50 0.41 0.43 4.91
N ILE A 51 1.39 0.95 5.65
CA ILE A 51 2.46 0.14 6.22
C ILE A 51 2.42 0.27 7.73
N TYR A 52 2.39 -0.86 8.41
CA TYR A 52 2.54 -0.97 9.85
C TYR A 52 3.90 -1.60 10.14
N VAL A 53 4.70 -0.97 10.99
CA VAL A 53 6.05 -1.44 11.26
C VAL A 53 6.28 -1.59 12.76
N ASP A 54 6.76 -2.76 13.18
CA ASP A 54 7.12 -2.99 14.58
C ASP A 54 8.19 -2.00 15.04
N ARG A 55 8.00 -1.44 16.23
CA ARG A 55 8.88 -0.42 16.83
C ARG A 55 10.36 -0.85 16.85
N ALA A 56 10.63 -2.15 17.02
CA ALA A 56 11.99 -2.66 17.09
C ALA A 56 12.79 -2.47 15.80
N VAL A 57 12.12 -2.37 14.64
CA VAL A 57 12.78 -2.26 13.33
C VAL A 57 12.39 -0.97 12.58
N ALA A 58 11.52 -0.15 13.17
CA ALA A 58 10.90 1.00 12.51
C ALA A 58 11.91 2.05 12.04
N GLU A 59 12.89 2.40 12.85
CA GLU A 59 13.89 3.43 12.51
C GLU A 59 14.67 3.05 11.24
N VAL A 60 15.22 1.84 11.21
CA VAL A 60 16.01 1.34 10.07
C VAL A 60 15.12 1.18 8.83
N PHE A 61 13.91 0.64 9.01
CA PHE A 61 12.95 0.50 7.92
C PHE A 61 12.61 1.85 7.29
N LEU A 62 12.22 2.83 8.07
CA LEU A 62 11.84 4.17 7.59
C LEU A 62 13.00 4.87 6.88
N GLU A 63 14.20 4.84 7.46
CA GLU A 63 15.38 5.43 6.82
C GLU A 63 15.63 4.83 5.44
N GLN A 64 15.64 3.49 5.35
CA GLN A 64 15.86 2.79 4.08
C GLN A 64 14.72 3.01 3.09
N PHE A 65 13.47 2.94 3.55
CA PHE A 65 12.30 3.12 2.69
C PHE A 65 12.28 4.51 2.04
N VAL A 66 12.50 5.57 2.84
CA VAL A 66 12.60 6.95 2.34
C VAL A 66 13.80 7.12 1.40
N ALA A 67 14.98 6.58 1.76
CA ALA A 67 16.16 6.69 0.93
C ALA A 67 16.00 5.99 -0.43
N LEU A 68 15.37 4.82 -0.46
CA LEU A 68 15.10 4.07 -1.70
C LEU A 68 14.05 4.80 -2.55
N THR A 69 12.98 5.30 -1.95
CA THR A 69 11.92 6.04 -2.65
C THR A 69 12.47 7.29 -3.33
N LYS A 70 13.37 8.04 -2.66
CA LYS A 70 14.04 9.22 -3.25
C LYS A 70 14.95 8.91 -4.45
N ARG A 71 15.34 7.65 -4.65
CA ARG A 71 16.18 7.22 -5.78
C ARG A 71 15.38 6.77 -6.99
N LEU A 72 14.05 6.63 -6.87
CA LEU A 72 13.21 6.26 -7.98
C LEU A 72 13.30 7.29 -9.10
N ARG A 73 13.52 6.81 -10.31
CA ARG A 73 13.52 7.64 -11.52
C ARG A 73 12.09 7.81 -11.98
N ILE A 74 11.69 9.06 -12.14
CA ILE A 74 10.31 9.41 -12.53
C ILE A 74 10.36 10.00 -13.93
N GLY A 75 9.59 9.45 -14.86
CA GLY A 75 9.62 9.95 -16.23
C GLY A 75 8.73 9.17 -17.20
N HIS A 76 8.98 9.37 -18.50
CA HIS A 76 8.20 8.82 -19.62
C HIS A 76 8.84 7.58 -20.25
N GLY A 77 10.07 7.25 -19.87
CA GLY A 77 10.87 6.24 -20.55
C GLY A 77 10.66 4.84 -19.98
N TRP A 78 10.93 3.84 -20.81
CA TRP A 78 10.94 2.42 -20.37
C TRP A 78 12.01 2.10 -19.30
N GLY A 79 12.97 3.02 -19.11
CA GLY A 79 14.00 2.89 -18.09
C GLY A 79 13.64 3.59 -16.77
N ASP A 80 12.51 4.28 -16.68
CA ASP A 80 12.06 4.95 -15.48
C ASP A 80 11.30 3.98 -14.57
N ASP A 81 11.37 4.21 -13.26
CA ASP A 81 10.79 3.33 -12.26
C ASP A 81 9.33 3.68 -11.97
N VAL A 82 8.97 4.96 -12.13
CA VAL A 82 7.62 5.48 -11.89
C VAL A 82 7.19 6.37 -13.06
N GLY A 83 6.00 6.12 -13.59
CA GLY A 83 5.40 6.85 -14.71
C GLY A 83 4.37 7.90 -14.27
N SER A 84 3.46 8.21 -15.20
CA SER A 84 2.35 9.13 -14.97
C SER A 84 1.14 8.43 -14.33
N LEU A 85 0.30 9.20 -13.67
CA LEU A 85 -1.08 8.83 -13.38
C LEU A 85 -1.91 8.85 -14.67
N ILE A 86 -3.07 8.20 -14.64
CA ILE A 86 -3.93 8.02 -15.82
C ILE A 86 -4.48 9.36 -16.37
N SER A 87 -4.66 10.37 -15.54
CA SER A 87 -5.17 11.67 -15.94
C SER A 87 -4.78 12.78 -14.95
N ALA A 88 -4.85 14.04 -15.41
CA ALA A 88 -4.67 15.22 -14.56
C ALA A 88 -5.75 15.34 -13.48
N GLU A 89 -6.97 14.90 -13.77
CA GLU A 89 -8.07 14.84 -12.79
C GLU A 89 -7.71 13.87 -11.66
N HIS A 90 -7.24 12.67 -12.00
CA HIS A 90 -6.83 11.69 -11.01
C HIS A 90 -5.62 12.16 -10.20
N ARG A 91 -4.63 12.81 -10.85
CA ARG A 91 -3.51 13.45 -10.16
C ARG A 91 -4.00 14.49 -9.13
N SER A 92 -5.01 15.30 -9.50
CA SER A 92 -5.59 16.28 -8.57
C SER A 92 -6.31 15.63 -7.39
N ARG A 93 -6.95 14.46 -7.61
CA ARG A 93 -7.55 13.66 -6.53
C ARG A 93 -6.48 13.11 -5.58
N VAL A 94 -5.39 12.56 -6.11
CA VAL A 94 -4.25 12.08 -5.30
C VAL A 94 -3.67 13.22 -4.46
N ASP A 95 -3.49 14.40 -5.06
CA ASP A 95 -3.01 15.60 -4.39
C ASP A 95 -3.96 16.04 -3.25
N ALA A 96 -5.26 15.97 -3.47
CA ALA A 96 -6.26 16.30 -2.45
C ALA A 96 -6.19 15.36 -1.22
N PHE A 97 -5.95 14.06 -1.40
CA PHE A 97 -5.73 13.12 -0.30
C PHE A 97 -4.54 13.50 0.57
N VAL A 98 -3.43 13.88 -0.07
CA VAL A 98 -2.22 14.28 0.64
C VAL A 98 -2.44 15.59 1.40
N HIS A 99 -3.09 16.58 0.77
CA HIS A 99 -3.39 17.85 1.40
C HIS A 99 -4.34 17.68 2.60
N ASP A 100 -5.42 16.89 2.48
CA ASP A 100 -6.33 16.60 3.59
C ASP A 100 -5.58 16.01 4.79
N ALA A 101 -4.72 15.03 4.55
CA ALA A 101 -3.92 14.42 5.62
C ALA A 101 -2.96 15.42 6.27
N VAL A 102 -2.27 16.25 5.49
CA VAL A 102 -1.32 17.28 5.99
C VAL A 102 -2.06 18.36 6.77
N ASP A 103 -3.19 18.84 6.27
CA ASP A 103 -4.02 19.86 6.96
C ASP A 103 -4.54 19.34 8.30
N LYS A 104 -4.73 18.03 8.43
CA LYS A 104 -5.11 17.34 9.67
C LYS A 104 -3.93 16.98 10.57
N GLY A 105 -2.69 17.16 10.13
CA GLY A 105 -1.50 17.00 10.97
C GLY A 105 -0.49 15.92 10.53
N ALA A 106 -0.72 15.24 9.41
CA ALA A 106 0.25 14.29 8.87
C ALA A 106 1.57 14.94 8.47
N THR A 107 2.65 14.18 8.57
CA THR A 107 4.00 14.61 8.19
C THR A 107 4.44 13.92 6.90
N VAL A 108 4.81 14.69 5.88
CA VAL A 108 5.39 14.17 4.63
C VAL A 108 6.89 13.96 4.80
N LEU A 109 7.36 12.71 4.62
CA LEU A 109 8.80 12.38 4.67
C LEU A 109 9.49 12.52 3.30
N THR A 110 8.75 12.32 2.22
CA THR A 110 9.22 12.52 0.84
C THR A 110 8.03 12.65 -0.11
N GLY A 111 8.21 13.32 -1.25
CA GLY A 111 7.16 13.56 -2.23
C GLY A 111 6.16 14.61 -1.77
N GLY A 112 4.87 14.32 -1.93
CA GLY A 112 3.76 15.19 -1.53
C GLY A 112 3.49 16.33 -2.52
N GLU A 113 3.94 16.21 -3.77
CA GLU A 113 3.82 17.27 -4.76
C GLU A 113 3.62 16.77 -6.19
N ALA A 114 2.90 17.54 -6.97
CA ALA A 114 2.84 17.37 -8.42
C ALA A 114 4.19 17.73 -9.08
N LEU A 115 4.50 17.09 -10.21
CA LEU A 115 5.74 17.31 -10.96
C LEU A 115 5.47 17.95 -12.33
N PRO A 116 5.05 19.23 -12.39
CA PRO A 116 4.60 19.88 -13.62
C PRO A 116 5.69 19.95 -14.70
N GLN A 117 6.96 19.88 -14.33
CA GLN A 117 8.08 19.83 -15.28
C GLN A 117 8.12 18.53 -16.12
N LEU A 118 7.46 17.46 -15.65
CA LEU A 118 7.29 16.20 -16.37
C LEU A 118 5.94 16.11 -17.08
N GLY A 119 4.97 16.90 -16.65
CA GLY A 119 3.61 16.94 -17.18
C GLY A 119 2.56 17.05 -16.09
N ASP A 120 1.32 17.34 -16.48
CA ASP A 120 0.20 17.59 -15.57
C ASP A 120 -0.36 16.31 -14.91
N THR A 121 0.10 15.14 -15.32
CA THR A 121 -0.26 13.82 -14.79
C THR A 121 0.75 13.22 -13.82
N PHE A 122 1.88 13.88 -13.58
CA PHE A 122 2.93 13.34 -12.72
C PHE A 122 2.80 13.79 -11.27
N TYR A 123 3.00 12.83 -10.36
CA TYR A 123 3.01 13.04 -8.91
C TYR A 123 4.18 12.31 -8.28
N ALA A 124 4.85 12.93 -7.33
CA ALA A 124 6.01 12.36 -6.67
C ALA A 124 5.62 11.16 -5.79
N PRO A 125 6.38 10.05 -5.79
CA PRO A 125 6.23 8.98 -4.81
C PRO A 125 6.30 9.54 -3.40
N THR A 126 5.24 9.30 -2.62
CA THR A 126 4.96 10.01 -1.37
C THR A 126 4.86 9.06 -0.20
N ILE A 127 5.60 9.38 0.87
CA ILE A 127 5.53 8.67 2.15
C ILE A 127 5.11 9.66 3.23
N LEU A 128 4.05 9.31 3.97
CA LEU A 128 3.58 10.09 5.13
C LEU A 128 3.69 9.26 6.42
N VAL A 129 3.81 9.97 7.53
CA VAL A 129 3.67 9.44 8.90
C VAL A 129 2.71 10.32 9.69
N ASP A 130 2.30 9.86 10.86
CA ASP A 130 1.38 10.58 11.74
C ASP A 130 0.04 10.93 11.05
N VAL A 131 -0.42 10.07 10.15
CA VAL A 131 -1.66 10.27 9.39
C VAL A 131 -2.87 10.07 10.31
N PRO A 132 -3.73 11.09 10.50
CA PRO A 132 -4.90 10.97 11.35
C PRO A 132 -5.93 9.97 10.79
N GLU A 133 -6.55 9.19 11.69
CA GLU A 133 -7.53 8.16 11.31
C GLU A 133 -8.82 8.73 10.69
N ASP A 134 -9.10 10.01 10.88
CA ASP A 134 -10.22 10.75 10.30
C ASP A 134 -9.87 11.44 8.97
N SER A 135 -8.67 11.21 8.43
CA SER A 135 -8.31 11.69 7.10
C SER A 135 -8.81 10.73 6.02
N ASP A 136 -9.13 11.31 4.85
CA ASP A 136 -9.53 10.52 3.69
C ASP A 136 -8.40 9.56 3.26
N LEU A 137 -7.15 10.02 3.37
CA LEU A 137 -5.96 9.19 3.08
C LEU A 137 -5.91 7.92 3.94
N TYR A 138 -6.35 7.96 5.18
CA TYR A 138 -6.33 6.80 6.07
C TYR A 138 -7.38 5.75 5.66
N ARG A 139 -8.55 6.18 5.21
CA ARG A 139 -9.73 5.33 5.02
C ARG A 139 -9.96 4.90 3.58
N GLU A 140 -9.75 5.81 2.60
CA GLU A 140 -10.12 5.61 1.20
C GLU A 140 -8.95 5.12 0.35
N GLU A 141 -9.26 4.36 -0.71
CA GLU A 141 -8.30 3.96 -1.74
C GLU A 141 -7.82 5.19 -2.53
N VAL A 142 -6.50 5.42 -2.54
CA VAL A 142 -5.88 6.55 -3.27
C VAL A 142 -5.69 6.23 -4.74
N PHE A 143 -5.28 5.00 -5.05
CA PHE A 143 -4.95 4.52 -6.40
C PHE A 143 -3.84 5.37 -7.06
N GLY A 144 -2.79 5.66 -6.29
CA GLY A 144 -1.70 6.54 -6.67
C GLY A 144 -0.43 6.26 -5.86
N PRO A 145 0.68 6.96 -6.14
CA PRO A 145 1.98 6.68 -5.53
C PRO A 145 2.09 7.29 -4.12
N VAL A 146 1.15 6.97 -3.25
CA VAL A 146 1.06 7.53 -1.90
C VAL A 146 0.84 6.42 -0.88
N VAL A 147 1.64 6.40 0.16
CA VAL A 147 1.57 5.43 1.25
C VAL A 147 1.81 6.12 2.58
N PHE A 148 1.16 5.64 3.64
CA PHE A 148 1.52 6.05 4.98
C PHE A 148 2.15 4.92 5.79
N VAL A 149 2.96 5.30 6.78
CA VAL A 149 3.63 4.38 7.69
C VAL A 149 3.24 4.72 9.12
N GLU A 150 2.83 3.70 9.87
CA GLU A 150 2.51 3.79 11.30
C GLU A 150 3.35 2.79 12.08
N VAL A 151 3.92 3.22 13.22
CA VAL A 151 4.70 2.36 14.12
C VAL A 151 3.76 1.68 15.09
N VAL A 152 3.89 0.34 15.21
CA VAL A 152 3.03 -0.48 16.08
C VAL A 152 3.86 -1.23 17.13
N ASP A 153 3.21 -1.60 18.22
CA ASP A 153 3.81 -2.36 19.33
C ASP A 153 3.37 -3.83 19.24
N GLY A 154 4.04 -4.60 18.41
CA GLY A 154 3.83 -6.03 18.24
C GLY A 154 2.83 -6.42 17.14
N PRO A 155 2.78 -7.73 16.84
CA PRO A 155 1.98 -8.25 15.73
C PRO A 155 0.47 -8.15 15.96
N GLU A 156 0.00 -8.24 17.21
CA GLU A 156 -1.42 -8.17 17.54
C GLU A 156 -2.01 -6.79 17.18
N VAL A 157 -1.31 -5.71 17.59
CA VAL A 157 -1.71 -4.33 17.23
C VAL A 157 -1.61 -4.14 15.72
N GLY A 158 -0.55 -4.66 15.10
CA GLY A 158 -0.40 -4.63 13.65
C GLY A 158 -1.59 -5.25 12.91
N VAL A 159 -2.01 -6.45 13.31
CA VAL A 159 -3.17 -7.16 12.73
C VAL A 159 -4.48 -6.39 12.96
N GLU A 160 -4.69 -5.85 14.17
CA GLU A 160 -5.86 -5.01 14.46
C GLU A 160 -5.95 -3.85 13.47
N LYS A 161 -4.85 -3.11 13.31
CA LYS A 161 -4.75 -1.99 12.35
C LYS A 161 -4.92 -2.43 10.90
N MET A 162 -4.32 -3.58 10.50
CA MET A 162 -4.49 -4.12 9.15
C MET A 162 -5.97 -4.41 8.85
N ASN A 163 -6.70 -4.93 9.82
CA ASN A 163 -8.10 -5.29 9.68
C ASN A 163 -9.08 -4.11 9.84
N ASP A 164 -8.63 -2.96 10.36
CA ASP A 164 -9.45 -1.75 10.52
C ASP A 164 -9.58 -1.00 9.17
N THR A 165 -10.38 -1.57 8.30
CA THR A 165 -10.71 -1.01 6.98
C THR A 165 -11.97 -1.68 6.43
N ASP A 166 -12.67 -1.01 5.55
CA ASP A 166 -13.81 -1.56 4.80
C ASP A 166 -13.39 -2.49 3.66
N TYR A 167 -12.11 -2.56 3.37
CA TYR A 167 -11.54 -3.39 2.29
C TYR A 167 -10.87 -4.66 2.84
N GLY A 168 -10.54 -5.58 1.92
CA GLY A 168 -9.84 -6.82 2.24
C GLY A 168 -9.41 -7.58 0.99
N LEU A 169 -8.69 -6.91 0.06
CA LEU A 169 -8.25 -7.55 -1.19
C LEU A 169 -6.90 -8.24 -1.02
N ASN A 170 -5.86 -7.49 -0.70
CA ASN A 170 -4.48 -7.97 -0.57
C ASN A 170 -3.88 -7.52 0.75
N ALA A 171 -2.94 -8.28 1.28
CA ALA A 171 -2.11 -7.94 2.43
C ALA A 171 -0.71 -8.54 2.27
N SER A 172 0.25 -7.97 2.97
CA SER A 172 1.65 -8.45 3.01
C SER A 172 2.17 -8.47 4.44
N ILE A 173 2.96 -9.50 4.78
CA ILE A 173 3.61 -9.64 6.09
C ILE A 173 5.09 -9.97 5.87
N TRP A 174 5.96 -9.19 6.48
CA TRP A 174 7.40 -9.38 6.42
C TRP A 174 7.94 -9.79 7.79
N GLY A 175 8.68 -10.90 7.83
CA GLY A 175 9.24 -11.45 9.08
C GLY A 175 9.79 -12.85 8.92
N ALA A 176 10.12 -13.49 10.03
CA ALA A 176 10.44 -14.92 10.03
C ALA A 176 9.22 -15.71 9.51
N GLU A 177 9.45 -16.65 8.60
CA GLU A 177 8.38 -17.30 7.83
C GLU A 177 7.32 -17.97 8.72
N ASP A 178 7.76 -18.67 9.76
CA ASP A 178 6.84 -19.37 10.67
C ASP A 178 5.96 -18.38 11.46
N GLU A 179 6.53 -17.28 11.94
CA GLU A 179 5.82 -16.21 12.62
C GLU A 179 4.84 -15.52 11.66
N ALA A 180 5.31 -15.14 10.48
CA ALA A 180 4.49 -14.49 9.46
C ALA A 180 3.30 -15.36 9.02
N ARG A 181 3.46 -16.68 8.94
CA ARG A 181 2.37 -17.63 8.65
C ARG A 181 1.29 -17.64 9.75
N VAL A 182 1.70 -17.58 11.01
CA VAL A 182 0.76 -17.51 12.13
C VAL A 182 -0.01 -16.20 12.09
N VAL A 183 0.70 -15.09 11.91
CA VAL A 183 0.09 -13.74 11.81
C VAL A 183 -0.87 -13.65 10.63
N ALA A 184 -0.49 -14.20 9.46
CA ALA A 184 -1.32 -14.21 8.25
C ALA A 184 -2.70 -14.86 8.46
N GLY A 185 -2.80 -15.87 9.34
CA GLY A 185 -4.04 -16.52 9.69
C GLY A 185 -5.08 -15.63 10.38
N HIS A 186 -4.69 -14.44 10.83
CA HIS A 186 -5.55 -13.46 11.50
C HIS A 186 -5.90 -12.24 10.64
N VAL A 187 -5.36 -12.16 9.42
CA VAL A 187 -5.60 -11.03 8.50
C VAL A 187 -6.80 -11.29 7.62
N HIS A 188 -7.69 -10.30 7.53
CA HIS A 188 -8.91 -10.37 6.73
C HIS A 188 -8.68 -9.82 5.32
N ALA A 189 -8.03 -10.61 4.48
CA ALA A 189 -7.79 -10.29 3.06
C ALA A 189 -7.96 -11.55 2.20
N GLY A 190 -8.32 -11.35 0.94
CA GLY A 190 -8.44 -12.44 -0.03
C GLY A 190 -7.09 -13.10 -0.32
N THR A 191 -6.01 -12.31 -0.32
CA THR A 191 -4.63 -12.80 -0.47
C THR A 191 -3.76 -12.21 0.62
N VAL A 192 -2.92 -13.05 1.26
CA VAL A 192 -1.89 -12.61 2.21
C VAL A 192 -0.54 -13.14 1.74
N ASN A 193 0.36 -12.23 1.39
CA ASN A 193 1.71 -12.56 0.94
C ASN A 193 2.70 -12.55 2.10
N ILE A 194 3.71 -13.41 2.08
CA ILE A 194 4.75 -13.48 3.11
C ILE A 194 6.09 -13.16 2.48
N ASN A 195 6.77 -12.15 3.02
CA ASN A 195 8.05 -11.62 2.53
C ASN A 195 8.02 -11.19 1.06
N GLU A 196 6.85 -10.72 0.63
CA GLU A 196 6.56 -10.29 -0.72
C GLU A 196 5.34 -9.36 -0.70
N GLY A 197 5.24 -8.41 -1.64
CA GLY A 197 4.14 -7.45 -1.71
C GLY A 197 2.85 -8.03 -2.30
N TYR A 198 2.92 -8.47 -3.56
CA TYR A 198 1.78 -9.03 -4.30
C TYR A 198 2.17 -9.84 -5.56
N ALA A 199 3.45 -9.85 -5.95
CA ALA A 199 3.87 -10.48 -7.21
C ALA A 199 3.64 -11.99 -7.20
N ALA A 200 3.70 -12.64 -6.03
CA ALA A 200 3.41 -14.05 -5.88
C ALA A 200 1.95 -14.39 -6.25
N ALA A 201 1.00 -13.49 -6.00
CA ALA A 201 -0.39 -13.64 -6.41
C ALA A 201 -0.53 -13.71 -7.93
N TRP A 202 0.20 -12.88 -8.66
CA TRP A 202 0.25 -12.92 -10.13
C TRP A 202 0.90 -14.19 -10.69
N ALA A 203 1.89 -14.74 -9.99
CA ALA A 203 2.57 -15.96 -10.38
C ALA A 203 1.73 -17.23 -10.08
N SER A 204 0.73 -17.14 -9.22
CA SER A 204 -0.12 -18.24 -8.79
C SER A 204 -1.39 -18.34 -9.66
N MET A 205 -1.22 -18.69 -10.93
CA MET A 205 -2.30 -18.68 -11.94
C MET A 205 -3.53 -19.54 -11.57
N ASP A 206 -3.36 -20.56 -10.76
CA ASP A 206 -4.44 -21.46 -10.32
C ASP A 206 -5.05 -21.05 -8.97
N ALA A 207 -4.48 -20.05 -8.30
CA ALA A 207 -5.02 -19.56 -7.05
C ALA A 207 -6.26 -18.68 -7.31
N PRO A 208 -7.33 -18.83 -6.53
CA PRO A 208 -8.48 -17.94 -6.67
C PRO A 208 -8.07 -16.52 -6.27
N MET A 209 -8.51 -15.54 -7.05
CA MET A 209 -8.41 -14.13 -6.70
C MET A 209 -9.80 -13.63 -6.28
N GLY A 210 -9.85 -12.91 -5.18
CA GLY A 210 -11.08 -12.31 -4.66
C GLY A 210 -10.79 -11.54 -3.40
N GLY A 211 -11.78 -10.80 -2.93
CA GLY A 211 -11.67 -9.95 -1.77
C GLY A 211 -12.57 -10.37 -0.62
N TRP A 212 -12.37 -9.75 0.50
CA TRP A 212 -13.27 -9.71 1.65
C TRP A 212 -13.93 -8.33 1.73
N LYS A 213 -14.97 -8.21 2.52
CA LYS A 213 -15.66 -6.95 2.81
C LYS A 213 -16.09 -6.22 1.50
N GLN A 214 -15.79 -4.92 1.37
CA GLN A 214 -16.16 -4.13 0.19
C GLN A 214 -15.24 -4.33 -1.02
N SER A 215 -14.13 -5.05 -0.88
CA SER A 215 -13.27 -5.40 -2.04
C SER A 215 -13.94 -6.35 -3.03
N GLY A 216 -15.07 -6.92 -2.67
CA GLY A 216 -15.89 -7.72 -3.56
C GLY A 216 -15.59 -9.22 -3.49
N VAL A 217 -16.00 -9.91 -4.55
CA VAL A 217 -15.86 -11.36 -4.71
C VAL A 217 -15.35 -11.68 -6.11
N GLY A 218 -14.35 -12.54 -6.17
CA GLY A 218 -13.77 -13.04 -7.43
C GLY A 218 -14.56 -14.17 -8.07
#